data_6cc5e4f6838c7e09035ff61726d7ea6d
#
_entry.id   6cc5e4f6838c7e09035ff61726d7ea6d
#
_cell.length_a   1.000
_cell.length_b   1.000
_cell.length_c   1.000
_cell.angle_alpha   90.00
_cell.angle_beta   90.00
_cell.angle_gamma   90.00
#
_symmetry.space_group_name_H-M   'P 1'
#
loop_
_entity.id
_entity.type
_entity.pdbx_description
1 polymer ?
#
loop_
_entity_poly.entity_id
_entity_poly.type
_entity_poly.pdbx_seq_one_letter_code
_entity_poly.pdbx_strand_id
1 'polypeptide(L)'
;AAQAISFGASAIGLVGKMPSGPGPIADELIKTIAASVPPPVATFLLTSEQTAENIVAHHERTHTNTIQIVDELLGREYGAIRSALPHVKLVQVIHVVGESSVDEAAELVDAILLDSGNPTLAVKELGGTGRRHDWKLSRKIVETCGKPVFLAGGLNPENVREAIEVVQPFGLDICSGVRTDGNLDMFKLERFFAAASR
;
A
#
# COMPACT_ATOMS: atom_id res chain seq x y z
N ALA A 1 14.06 4.88 -3.85
CA ALA A 1 13.79 5.17 -2.44
C ALA A 1 14.33 6.54 -2.05
N ALA A 2 15.65 6.79 -2.09
CA ALA A 2 16.26 8.06 -1.64
C ALA A 2 15.60 9.33 -2.22
N GLN A 3 15.31 9.34 -3.51
CA GLN A 3 14.63 10.46 -4.17
C GLN A 3 13.22 10.73 -3.61
N ALA A 4 12.40 9.68 -3.38
CA ALA A 4 11.09 9.86 -2.79
C ALA A 4 11.18 10.43 -1.37
N ILE A 5 12.13 9.95 -0.58
CA ILE A 5 12.39 10.43 0.78
C ILE A 5 12.81 11.91 0.78
N SER A 6 13.66 12.33 -0.17
CA SER A 6 14.08 13.75 -0.26
C SER A 6 12.94 14.71 -0.61
N PHE A 7 11.84 14.23 -1.20
CA PHE A 7 10.61 14.98 -1.44
C PHE A 7 9.60 14.89 -0.29
N GLY A 8 9.89 14.13 0.77
CA GLY A 8 9.05 14.06 1.96
C GLY A 8 8.21 12.78 2.09
N ALA A 9 8.55 11.72 1.34
CA ALA A 9 7.88 10.44 1.56
C ALA A 9 8.14 9.94 2.98
N SER A 10 7.07 9.65 3.71
CA SER A 10 7.11 9.10 5.08
C SER A 10 7.16 7.58 5.10
N ALA A 11 6.96 6.95 3.95
CA ALA A 11 7.04 5.50 3.79
C ALA A 11 7.52 5.12 2.38
N ILE A 12 8.17 3.96 2.26
CA ILE A 12 8.60 3.37 0.99
C ILE A 12 7.98 1.99 0.86
N GLY A 13 7.18 1.80 -0.20
CA GLY A 13 6.63 0.50 -0.58
C GLY A 13 7.66 -0.31 -1.37
N LEU A 14 7.94 -1.53 -0.91
CA LEU A 14 8.88 -2.48 -1.50
C LEU A 14 8.08 -3.71 -1.94
N VAL A 15 7.96 -3.88 -3.25
CA VAL A 15 7.03 -4.85 -3.85
C VAL A 15 7.72 -6.21 -3.99
N GLY A 16 7.24 -7.20 -3.25
CA GLY A 16 7.62 -8.60 -3.42
C GLY A 16 6.98 -9.22 -4.67
N LYS A 17 7.08 -10.55 -4.79
CA LYS A 17 6.48 -11.27 -5.91
C LYS A 17 4.96 -11.03 -5.97
N MET A 18 4.45 -10.67 -7.15
CA MET A 18 3.03 -10.41 -7.42
C MET A 18 2.55 -11.21 -8.62
N PRO A 19 1.26 -11.58 -8.68
CA PRO A 19 0.67 -12.23 -9.85
C PRO A 19 0.62 -11.30 -11.08
N SER A 20 0.52 -9.99 -10.86
CA SER A 20 0.50 -8.97 -11.93
C SER A 20 0.96 -7.61 -11.40
N GLY A 21 1.14 -6.66 -12.30
CA GLY A 21 1.48 -5.28 -11.96
C GLY A 21 2.98 -4.96 -12.03
N PRO A 22 3.33 -3.68 -12.03
CA PRO A 22 4.71 -3.22 -12.10
C PRO A 22 5.38 -3.27 -10.73
N GLY A 23 6.70 -3.44 -10.71
CA GLY A 23 7.54 -3.13 -9.57
C GLY A 23 8.02 -4.26 -8.69
N PRO A 24 7.70 -5.59 -8.92
CA PRO A 24 8.32 -6.65 -8.12
C PRO A 24 9.86 -6.61 -8.20
N ILE A 25 10.49 -6.72 -7.02
CA ILE A 25 11.95 -6.81 -6.89
C ILE A 25 12.30 -8.01 -6.01
N ALA A 26 13.54 -8.50 -6.11
CA ALA A 26 14.00 -9.63 -5.32
C ALA A 26 14.05 -9.30 -3.82
N ASP A 27 13.81 -10.30 -2.95
CA ASP A 27 13.79 -10.15 -1.50
C ASP A 27 15.11 -9.56 -0.95
N GLU A 28 16.26 -9.94 -1.52
CA GLU A 28 17.57 -9.42 -1.15
C GLU A 28 17.70 -7.92 -1.42
N LEU A 29 17.08 -7.45 -2.52
CA LEU A 29 17.06 -6.02 -2.83
C LEU A 29 16.08 -5.28 -1.89
N ILE A 30 14.94 -5.88 -1.55
CA ILE A 30 14.02 -5.35 -0.53
C ILE A 30 14.77 -5.16 0.79
N LYS A 31 15.44 -6.19 1.27
CA LYS A 31 16.24 -6.16 2.51
C LYS A 31 17.31 -5.06 2.47
N THR A 32 18.03 -4.94 1.36
CA THR A 32 19.08 -3.93 1.19
C THR A 32 18.50 -2.51 1.24
N ILE A 33 17.38 -2.28 0.55
CA ILE A 33 16.71 -0.97 0.57
C ILE A 33 16.16 -0.68 1.96
N ALA A 34 15.47 -1.63 2.59
CA ALA A 34 14.89 -1.46 3.92
C ALA A 34 15.96 -1.06 4.95
N ALA A 35 17.13 -1.70 4.92
CA ALA A 35 18.26 -1.38 5.80
C ALA A 35 18.88 0.00 5.53
N SER A 36 18.71 0.57 4.34
CA SER A 36 19.23 1.90 3.95
C SER A 36 18.29 3.06 4.23
N VAL A 37 17.02 2.78 4.53
CA VAL A 37 16.01 3.81 4.81
C VAL A 37 16.23 4.40 6.20
N PRO A 38 16.25 5.75 6.36
CA PRO A 38 16.45 6.38 7.65
C PRO A 38 15.29 6.12 8.63
N PRO A 39 15.55 6.04 9.96
CA PRO A 39 14.58 5.61 10.97
C PRO A 39 13.20 6.25 10.96
N PRO A 40 13.01 7.55 10.65
CA PRO A 40 11.67 8.14 10.64
C PRO A 40 10.82 7.74 9.43
N VAL A 41 11.39 7.05 8.44
CA VAL A 41 10.68 6.60 7.24
C VAL A 41 10.31 5.12 7.38
N ALA A 42 9.04 4.81 7.20
CA ALA A 42 8.56 3.42 7.25
C ALA A 42 8.93 2.64 5.97
N THR A 43 9.13 1.33 6.14
CA THR A 43 9.35 0.40 5.02
C THR A 43 8.23 -0.61 4.98
N PHE A 44 7.50 -0.66 3.88
CA PHE A 44 6.37 -1.56 3.68
C PHE A 44 6.78 -2.70 2.76
N LEU A 45 6.65 -3.94 3.24
CA LEU A 45 6.69 -5.11 2.37
C LEU A 45 5.31 -5.31 1.75
N LEU A 46 5.17 -5.13 0.44
CA LEU A 46 3.96 -5.52 -0.28
C LEU A 46 4.05 -7.00 -0.62
N THR A 47 3.16 -7.81 -0.06
CA THR A 47 3.14 -9.27 -0.26
C THR A 47 1.79 -9.75 -0.76
N SER A 48 1.79 -10.64 -1.75
CA SER A 48 0.60 -11.35 -2.23
C SER A 48 0.46 -12.75 -1.64
N GLU A 49 1.27 -13.10 -0.65
CA GLU A 49 1.13 -14.36 0.09
C GLU A 49 -0.19 -14.35 0.87
N GLN A 50 -0.86 -15.50 0.92
CA GLN A 50 -2.21 -15.62 1.46
C GLN A 50 -2.30 -16.46 2.74
N THR A 51 -1.18 -16.95 3.28
CA THR A 51 -1.12 -17.68 4.55
C THR A 51 -0.20 -16.99 5.53
N ALA A 52 -0.50 -17.09 6.82
CA ALA A 52 0.33 -16.49 7.87
C ALA A 52 1.77 -16.99 7.82
N GLU A 53 1.98 -18.30 7.60
CA GLU A 53 3.31 -18.91 7.49
C GLU A 53 4.13 -18.28 6.36
N ASN A 54 3.56 -18.18 5.15
CA ASN A 54 4.26 -17.62 3.99
C ASN A 54 4.54 -16.12 4.16
N ILE A 55 3.63 -15.35 4.76
CA ILE A 55 3.82 -13.93 5.04
C ILE A 55 4.96 -13.73 6.04
N VAL A 56 4.99 -14.51 7.11
CA VAL A 56 6.07 -14.45 8.11
C VAL A 56 7.41 -14.81 7.46
N ALA A 57 7.47 -15.91 6.71
CA ALA A 57 8.68 -16.32 6.01
C ALA A 57 9.15 -15.28 4.98
N HIS A 58 8.23 -14.59 4.29
CA HIS A 58 8.58 -13.51 3.36
C HIS A 58 9.16 -12.30 4.12
N HIS A 59 8.54 -11.92 5.24
CA HIS A 59 9.05 -10.82 6.06
C HIS A 59 10.44 -11.13 6.65
N GLU A 60 10.69 -12.36 7.11
CA GLU A 60 11.99 -12.78 7.65
C GLU A 60 13.14 -12.68 6.64
N ARG A 61 12.84 -12.74 5.33
CA ARG A 61 13.84 -12.51 4.28
C ARG A 61 14.07 -11.02 3.98
N THR A 62 13.11 -10.15 4.28
CA THR A 62 13.11 -8.74 3.83
C THR A 62 13.32 -7.71 4.94
N HIS A 63 12.95 -8.03 6.18
CA HIS A 63 13.16 -7.20 7.39
C HIS A 63 12.60 -5.77 7.31
N THR A 64 11.42 -5.60 6.72
CA THR A 64 10.71 -4.32 6.74
C THR A 64 10.03 -4.08 8.11
N ASN A 65 9.58 -2.86 8.42
CA ASN A 65 8.88 -2.59 9.68
C ASN A 65 7.35 -2.66 9.56
N THR A 66 6.83 -2.80 8.35
CA THR A 66 5.41 -2.91 8.05
C THR A 66 5.18 -3.95 6.97
N ILE A 67 4.13 -4.75 7.09
CA ILE A 67 3.66 -5.68 6.06
C ILE A 67 2.35 -5.13 5.50
N GLN A 68 2.30 -4.96 4.19
CA GLN A 68 1.09 -4.65 3.44
C GLN A 68 0.62 -5.90 2.71
N ILE A 69 -0.46 -6.47 3.20
CA ILE A 69 -1.09 -7.68 2.65
C ILE A 69 -1.99 -7.23 1.50
N VAL A 70 -1.61 -7.57 0.26
CA VAL A 70 -2.30 -7.05 -0.94
C VAL A 70 -3.41 -7.95 -1.45
N ASP A 71 -3.46 -9.21 -1.02
CA ASP A 71 -4.52 -10.17 -1.31
C ASP A 71 -5.27 -10.55 -0.03
N GLU A 72 -6.30 -11.37 -0.15
CA GLU A 72 -7.05 -11.87 1.00
C GLU A 72 -6.21 -12.87 1.81
N LEU A 73 -6.15 -12.67 3.12
CA LEU A 73 -5.51 -13.62 4.03
C LEU A 73 -6.47 -14.79 4.31
N LEU A 74 -6.10 -15.98 3.82
CA LEU A 74 -6.86 -17.20 4.01
C LEU A 74 -6.98 -17.53 5.50
N GLY A 75 -8.18 -17.96 5.93
CA GLY A 75 -8.44 -18.29 7.34
C GLY A 75 -8.36 -17.09 8.30
N ARG A 76 -8.10 -15.88 7.81
CA ARG A 76 -7.97 -14.65 8.62
C ARG A 76 -6.96 -14.78 9.77
N GLU A 77 -5.86 -15.46 9.54
CA GLU A 77 -4.85 -15.81 10.54
C GLU A 77 -3.94 -14.63 10.96
N TYR A 78 -4.48 -13.41 11.04
CA TYR A 78 -3.73 -12.21 11.48
C TYR A 78 -3.10 -12.37 12.86
N GLY A 79 -3.78 -13.11 13.77
CA GLY A 79 -3.25 -13.42 15.10
C GLY A 79 -1.97 -14.23 15.08
N ALA A 80 -1.82 -15.16 14.12
CA ALA A 80 -0.59 -15.93 13.95
C ALA A 80 0.57 -15.05 13.49
N ILE A 81 0.32 -14.13 12.52
CA ILE A 81 1.32 -13.15 12.06
C ILE A 81 1.75 -12.26 13.23
N ARG A 82 0.79 -11.72 14.01
CA ARG A 82 1.11 -10.85 15.16
C ARG A 82 1.90 -11.57 16.25
N SER A 83 1.62 -12.84 16.48
CA SER A 83 2.35 -13.66 17.47
C SER A 83 3.80 -13.91 17.03
N ALA A 84 4.02 -14.16 15.74
CA ALA A 84 5.36 -14.37 15.19
C ALA A 84 6.15 -13.06 15.05
N LEU A 85 5.47 -11.95 14.70
CA LEU A 85 6.06 -10.66 14.38
C LEU A 85 5.45 -9.51 15.21
N PRO A 86 5.58 -9.51 16.55
CA PRO A 86 4.83 -8.59 17.43
C PRO A 86 5.18 -7.11 17.25
N HIS A 87 6.33 -6.80 16.64
CA HIS A 87 6.78 -5.42 16.42
C HIS A 87 6.50 -4.89 15.02
N VAL A 88 5.98 -5.74 14.13
CA VAL A 88 5.70 -5.38 12.74
C VAL A 88 4.26 -4.89 12.61
N LYS A 89 4.06 -3.80 11.89
CA LYS A 89 2.73 -3.27 11.60
C LYS A 89 2.07 -4.00 10.44
N LEU A 90 0.76 -4.20 10.51
CA LEU A 90 -0.02 -4.85 9.46
C LEU A 90 -0.98 -3.87 8.80
N VAL A 91 -0.93 -3.81 7.48
CA VAL A 91 -1.85 -3.05 6.63
C VAL A 91 -2.53 -4.02 5.68
N GLN A 92 -3.87 -4.03 5.68
CA GLN A 92 -4.64 -4.81 4.69
C GLN A 92 -5.07 -3.93 3.54
N VAL A 93 -4.81 -4.38 2.32
CA VAL A 93 -5.36 -3.75 1.11
C VAL A 93 -6.78 -4.23 0.90
N ILE A 94 -7.69 -3.28 0.69
CA ILE A 94 -9.08 -3.51 0.28
C ILE A 94 -9.25 -2.98 -1.14
N HIS A 95 -9.55 -3.87 -2.06
CA HIS A 95 -9.88 -3.51 -3.43
C HIS A 95 -11.33 -3.04 -3.48
N VAL A 96 -11.53 -1.75 -3.76
CA VAL A 96 -12.87 -1.13 -3.75
C VAL A 96 -13.61 -1.50 -5.04
N VAL A 97 -14.30 -2.64 -5.00
CA VAL A 97 -15.13 -3.17 -6.10
C VAL A 97 -16.59 -3.21 -5.61
N GLY A 98 -17.22 -2.04 -5.47
CA GLY A 98 -18.58 -1.94 -4.91
C GLY A 98 -18.59 -1.76 -3.37
N GLU A 99 -19.73 -2.04 -2.73
CA GLU A 99 -19.84 -2.01 -1.25
C GLU A 99 -19.15 -3.26 -0.68
N SER A 100 -17.92 -3.11 -0.21
CA SER A 100 -17.17 -4.16 0.50
C SER A 100 -17.24 -3.95 2.01
N SER A 101 -17.38 -5.04 2.77
CA SER A 101 -17.28 -4.99 4.23
C SER A 101 -15.81 -4.81 4.63
N VAL A 102 -15.47 -3.61 5.05
CA VAL A 102 -14.12 -3.26 5.54
C VAL A 102 -13.97 -3.63 7.02
N ASP A 103 -15.08 -3.68 7.73
CA ASP A 103 -15.13 -3.70 9.21
C ASP A 103 -14.39 -4.90 9.82
N GLU A 104 -14.56 -6.09 9.26
CA GLU A 104 -13.95 -7.29 9.82
C GLU A 104 -12.41 -7.34 9.67
N ALA A 105 -11.86 -6.80 8.57
CA ALA A 105 -10.42 -6.72 8.38
C ALA A 105 -9.82 -5.59 9.24
N ALA A 106 -10.52 -4.48 9.38
CA ALA A 106 -10.07 -3.31 10.12
C ALA A 106 -9.78 -3.62 11.60
N GLU A 107 -10.57 -4.49 12.25
CA GLU A 107 -10.35 -4.86 13.65
C GLU A 107 -9.01 -5.58 13.88
N LEU A 108 -8.51 -6.30 12.88
CA LEU A 108 -7.39 -7.22 12.99
C LEU A 108 -6.03 -6.62 12.55
N VAL A 109 -6.04 -5.43 11.93
CA VAL A 109 -4.84 -4.78 11.39
C VAL A 109 -4.60 -3.39 12.01
N ASP A 110 -3.45 -2.79 11.73
CA ASP A 110 -3.09 -1.45 12.22
C ASP A 110 -3.62 -0.33 11.33
N ALA A 111 -3.79 -0.60 10.03
CA ALA A 111 -4.35 0.32 9.05
C ALA A 111 -4.95 -0.42 7.85
N ILE A 112 -5.78 0.30 7.09
CA ILE A 112 -6.36 -0.16 5.82
C ILE A 112 -5.77 0.66 4.68
N LEU A 113 -5.59 0.03 3.52
CA LEU A 113 -5.27 0.72 2.28
C LEU A 113 -6.36 0.43 1.25
N LEU A 114 -6.96 1.48 0.68
CA LEU A 114 -7.98 1.39 -0.36
C LEU A 114 -7.34 1.52 -1.74
N ASP A 115 -7.49 0.50 -2.58
CA ASP A 115 -6.96 0.48 -3.94
C ASP A 115 -8.03 0.12 -4.98
N SER A 116 -7.75 0.42 -6.23
CA SER A 116 -8.62 0.19 -7.40
C SER A 116 -8.37 -1.15 -8.10
N GLY A 117 -7.62 -2.06 -7.51
CA GLY A 117 -7.39 -3.40 -8.04
C GLY A 117 -8.67 -4.22 -8.20
N ASN A 118 -8.60 -5.29 -8.97
CA ASN A 118 -9.69 -6.26 -9.10
C ASN A 118 -9.16 -7.69 -8.89
N PRO A 119 -9.29 -8.23 -7.68
CA PRO A 119 -8.80 -9.57 -7.33
C PRO A 119 -9.66 -10.70 -7.93
N THR A 120 -10.84 -10.39 -8.51
CA THR A 120 -11.76 -11.41 -9.06
C THR A 120 -11.42 -11.82 -10.50
N LEU A 121 -10.48 -11.14 -11.13
CA LEU A 121 -10.04 -11.48 -12.49
C LEU A 121 -9.25 -12.79 -12.52
N ALA A 122 -9.25 -13.48 -13.67
CA ALA A 122 -8.48 -14.71 -13.88
C ALA A 122 -6.97 -14.52 -13.60
N VAL A 123 -6.43 -13.35 -13.93
CA VAL A 123 -5.14 -12.86 -13.40
C VAL A 123 -5.47 -11.70 -12.47
N LYS A 124 -5.28 -11.91 -11.16
CA LYS A 124 -5.64 -10.92 -10.14
C LYS A 124 -4.90 -9.60 -10.36
N GLU A 125 -5.63 -8.49 -10.34
CA GLU A 125 -5.07 -7.14 -10.31
C GLU A 125 -5.02 -6.65 -8.85
N LEU A 126 -3.88 -6.76 -8.22
CA LEU A 126 -3.67 -6.41 -6.80
C LEU A 126 -3.09 -5.01 -6.62
N GLY A 127 -3.28 -4.11 -7.59
CA GLY A 127 -2.84 -2.72 -7.56
C GLY A 127 -2.08 -2.30 -8.83
N GLY A 128 -1.60 -1.05 -8.83
CA GLY A 128 -0.83 -0.51 -9.95
C GLY A 128 -1.59 -0.29 -11.26
N THR A 129 -2.92 -0.38 -11.24
CA THR A 129 -3.78 -0.32 -12.44
C THR A 129 -3.89 1.08 -13.05
N GLY A 130 -3.55 2.13 -12.30
CA GLY A 130 -3.73 3.52 -12.70
C GLY A 130 -5.18 3.99 -12.79
N ARG A 131 -6.15 3.15 -12.42
CA ARG A 131 -7.58 3.49 -12.41
C ARG A 131 -7.99 4.13 -11.09
N ARG A 132 -9.02 4.97 -11.12
CA ARG A 132 -9.70 5.53 -9.94
C ARG A 132 -10.87 4.63 -9.56
N HIS A 133 -11.11 4.46 -8.27
CA HIS A 133 -12.34 3.87 -7.73
C HIS A 133 -13.28 4.97 -7.19
N ASP A 134 -14.42 4.59 -6.63
CA ASP A 134 -15.40 5.54 -6.08
C ASP A 134 -14.88 6.18 -4.78
N TRP A 135 -14.45 7.43 -4.85
CA TRP A 135 -13.96 8.21 -3.71
C TRP A 135 -15.05 8.55 -2.68
N LYS A 136 -16.33 8.55 -3.06
CA LYS A 136 -17.43 8.72 -2.09
C LYS A 136 -17.53 7.51 -1.17
N LEU A 137 -17.35 6.32 -1.73
CA LEU A 137 -17.28 5.09 -0.94
C LEU A 137 -16.05 5.09 -0.04
N SER A 138 -14.89 5.50 -0.57
CA SER A 138 -13.66 5.64 0.23
C SER A 138 -13.82 6.62 1.38
N ARG A 139 -14.50 7.75 1.16
CA ARG A 139 -14.84 8.72 2.22
C ARG A 139 -15.67 8.08 3.33
N LYS A 140 -16.73 7.34 2.96
CA LYS A 140 -17.58 6.62 3.92
C LYS A 140 -16.74 5.64 4.76
N ILE A 141 -15.83 4.89 4.13
CA ILE A 141 -14.93 3.98 4.83
C ILE A 141 -14.02 4.73 5.81
N VAL A 142 -13.41 5.84 5.39
CA VAL A 142 -12.58 6.68 6.28
C VAL A 142 -13.36 7.13 7.52
N GLU A 143 -14.63 7.48 7.37
CA GLU A 143 -15.48 7.95 8.48
C GLU A 143 -15.90 6.85 9.45
N THR A 144 -15.98 5.61 9.00
CA THR A 144 -16.61 4.52 9.78
C THR A 144 -15.66 3.45 10.29
N CYS A 145 -14.55 3.17 9.62
CA CYS A 145 -13.72 1.99 9.94
C CYS A 145 -12.87 2.12 11.23
N GLY A 146 -12.77 3.32 11.83
CA GLY A 146 -12.05 3.53 13.10
C GLY A 146 -10.53 3.29 13.05
N LYS A 147 -9.95 3.10 11.88
CA LYS A 147 -8.50 2.88 11.65
C LYS A 147 -7.93 3.92 10.70
N PRO A 148 -6.61 4.17 10.72
CA PRO A 148 -5.96 4.94 9.68
C PRO A 148 -6.23 4.31 8.30
N VAL A 149 -6.64 5.13 7.33
CA VAL A 149 -6.92 4.69 5.96
C VAL A 149 -5.98 5.36 4.99
N PHE A 150 -5.21 4.58 4.27
CA PHE A 150 -4.42 5.03 3.13
C PHE A 150 -5.27 4.96 1.86
N LEU A 151 -5.13 5.96 0.99
CA LEU A 151 -5.76 5.99 -0.32
C LEU A 151 -4.73 5.73 -1.41
N ALA A 152 -5.00 4.72 -2.23
CA ALA A 152 -4.28 4.37 -3.44
C ALA A 152 -5.20 4.41 -4.68
N GLY A 153 -4.71 3.90 -5.80
CA GLY A 153 -5.49 3.73 -7.02
C GLY A 153 -5.60 4.98 -7.89
N GLY A 154 -4.77 5.06 -8.93
CA GLY A 154 -4.82 6.08 -9.97
C GLY A 154 -4.48 7.52 -9.52
N LEU A 155 -3.87 7.69 -8.36
CA LEU A 155 -3.41 8.98 -7.89
C LEU A 155 -2.27 9.51 -8.79
N ASN A 156 -2.29 10.82 -9.04
CA ASN A 156 -1.30 11.52 -9.85
C ASN A 156 -1.27 13.00 -9.45
N PRO A 157 -0.32 13.82 -9.97
CA PRO A 157 -0.22 15.23 -9.63
C PRO A 157 -1.48 16.07 -9.94
N GLU A 158 -2.29 15.65 -10.91
CA GLU A 158 -3.48 16.38 -11.37
C GLU A 158 -4.70 16.14 -10.52
N ASN A 159 -4.77 15.00 -9.80
CA ASN A 159 -5.96 14.61 -9.03
C ASN A 159 -5.74 14.46 -7.52
N VAL A 160 -4.49 14.47 -7.05
CA VAL A 160 -4.19 14.22 -5.62
C VAL A 160 -4.84 15.23 -4.69
N ARG A 161 -4.93 16.50 -5.10
CA ARG A 161 -5.59 17.55 -4.31
C ARG A 161 -7.06 17.24 -4.11
N GLU A 162 -7.78 16.94 -5.20
CA GLU A 162 -9.18 16.52 -5.15
C GLU A 162 -9.37 15.27 -4.27
N ALA A 163 -8.47 14.29 -4.40
CA ALA A 163 -8.49 13.07 -3.59
C ALA A 163 -8.41 13.37 -2.09
N ILE A 164 -7.50 14.24 -1.69
CA ILE A 164 -7.36 14.67 -0.29
C ILE A 164 -8.62 15.36 0.21
N GLU A 165 -9.17 16.30 -0.58
CA GLU A 165 -10.35 17.08 -0.19
C GLU A 165 -11.62 16.22 -0.07
N VAL A 166 -11.81 15.28 -0.99
CA VAL A 166 -12.99 14.41 -1.03
C VAL A 166 -12.90 13.29 0.00
N VAL A 167 -11.77 12.57 0.05
CA VAL A 167 -11.65 11.35 0.86
C VAL A 167 -11.18 11.64 2.28
N GLN A 168 -10.32 12.65 2.46
CA GLN A 168 -9.64 12.97 3.73
C GLN A 168 -8.94 11.75 4.34
N PRO A 169 -8.08 11.05 3.58
CA PRO A 169 -7.40 9.86 4.07
C PRO A 169 -6.32 10.21 5.10
N PHE A 170 -5.90 9.24 5.89
CA PHE A 170 -4.73 9.35 6.77
C PHE A 170 -3.44 9.56 5.98
N GLY A 171 -3.30 8.89 4.84
CA GLY A 171 -2.13 8.98 3.97
C GLY A 171 -2.46 8.59 2.54
N LEU A 172 -1.49 8.78 1.66
CA LEU A 172 -1.60 8.50 0.22
C LEU A 172 -0.56 7.45 -0.17
N ASP A 173 -0.95 6.52 -1.03
CA ASP A 173 -0.04 5.58 -1.68
C ASP A 173 -0.03 5.80 -3.19
N ILE A 174 1.15 5.98 -3.77
CA ILE A 174 1.32 6.30 -5.18
C ILE A 174 2.43 5.45 -5.82
N CYS A 175 2.15 4.94 -6.99
CA CYS A 175 3.12 4.19 -7.80
C CYS A 175 3.16 4.71 -9.26
N SER A 176 2.20 4.33 -10.08
CA SER A 176 2.19 4.61 -11.52
C SER A 176 2.08 6.10 -11.85
N GLY A 177 1.37 6.88 -11.04
CA GLY A 177 1.14 8.31 -11.30
C GLY A 177 2.38 9.21 -11.22
N VAL A 178 3.49 8.71 -10.67
CA VAL A 178 4.80 9.40 -10.65
C VAL A 178 5.85 8.70 -11.50
N ARG A 179 5.42 7.88 -12.47
CA ARG A 179 6.32 7.17 -13.38
C ARG A 179 6.09 7.57 -14.83
N THR A 180 7.15 7.44 -15.64
CA THR A 180 7.12 7.51 -17.10
C THR A 180 7.90 6.32 -17.63
N ASP A 181 7.32 5.54 -18.52
CA ASP A 181 7.91 4.32 -19.07
C ASP A 181 8.47 3.35 -18.00
N GLY A 182 7.70 3.19 -16.91
CA GLY A 182 8.06 2.32 -15.78
C GLY A 182 9.10 2.91 -14.81
N ASN A 183 9.77 4.00 -15.14
CA ASN A 183 10.78 4.64 -14.32
C ASN A 183 10.19 5.79 -13.50
N LEU A 184 10.78 6.04 -12.32
CA LEU A 184 10.40 7.18 -11.48
C LEU A 184 10.68 8.49 -12.25
N ASP A 185 9.65 9.31 -12.39
CA ASP A 185 9.71 10.61 -13.03
C ASP A 185 9.80 11.71 -11.97
N MET A 186 10.95 12.35 -11.88
CA MET A 186 11.25 13.36 -10.85
C MET A 186 10.35 14.59 -10.94
N PHE A 187 9.96 14.99 -12.15
CA PHE A 187 9.08 16.14 -12.36
C PHE A 187 7.65 15.83 -11.88
N LYS A 188 7.15 14.63 -12.20
CA LYS A 188 5.85 14.17 -11.66
C LYS A 188 5.88 14.03 -10.16
N LEU A 189 6.97 13.50 -9.59
CA LEU A 189 7.13 13.34 -8.15
C LEU A 189 7.09 14.69 -7.44
N GLU A 190 7.85 15.67 -7.90
CA GLU A 190 7.85 17.03 -7.37
C GLU A 190 6.45 17.66 -7.41
N ARG A 191 5.80 17.60 -8.57
CA ARG A 191 4.43 18.13 -8.74
C ARG A 191 3.42 17.45 -7.82
N PHE A 192 3.56 16.13 -7.63
CA PHE A 192 2.69 15.38 -6.71
C PHE A 192 2.82 15.89 -5.28
N PHE A 193 4.04 15.99 -4.76
CA PHE A 193 4.27 16.50 -3.40
C PHE A 193 3.84 17.96 -3.26
N ALA A 194 4.11 18.80 -4.25
CA ALA A 194 3.65 20.19 -4.24
C ALA A 194 2.12 20.31 -4.23
N ALA A 195 1.40 19.43 -4.93
CA ALA A 195 -0.07 19.41 -4.92
C ALA A 195 -0.65 18.82 -3.63
N ALA A 196 0.01 17.80 -3.05
CA ALA A 196 -0.43 17.15 -1.81
C ALA A 196 -0.21 18.01 -0.56
N SER A 197 0.78 18.93 -0.57
CA SER A 197 1.16 19.76 0.60
C SER A 197 0.36 21.06 0.73
N ARG A 198 -0.50 21.39 -0.20
CA ARG A 198 -1.34 22.60 -0.21
C ARG A 198 -2.76 22.26 0.26
#